data_3a26665b8ab915ba8024d28165eb6c05
#
_entry.id   3a26665b8ab915ba8024d28165eb6c05
#
_cell.length_a   1.000
_cell.length_b   1.000
_cell.length_c   1.000
_cell.angle_alpha   90.00
_cell.angle_beta   90.00
_cell.angle_gamma   90.00
#
_symmetry.space_group_name_H-M   'P 1'
#
loop_
_entity.id
_entity.type
_entity.pdbx_description
1 polymer ?
#
loop_
_entity_poly.entity_id
_entity_poly.type
_entity_poly.pdbx_seq_one_letter_code
_entity_poly.pdbx_strand_id
1 'polypeptide(L)'
;MLYVSTGGIKNKTAVETAIDFFEAGISDIELSGGKYSPTYREDLIKLSENISFQIHNYFPPPEKPFVFNLASDDKALRKRSIEHVISSINLALDLDCNFYSFHAGFRINPKVDELGNNIKKTTLCDRKISIDNFGESMLFLSEVARKKGVDLLIENNVLNKRNFEAFGEDPLLLTEPDEIEKFLKMMPNNIGLLDFHLLNLKQVLA
;
A
#
# COMPACT_ATOMS: atom_id res chain seq x y z
N MET A 1 -6.77 -14.04 12.83
CA MET A 1 -5.72 -13.37 13.59
C MET A 1 -5.96 -11.88 13.41
N LEU A 2 -5.82 -11.05 14.45
CA LEU A 2 -6.07 -9.61 14.38
C LEU A 2 -4.75 -8.89 14.61
N TYR A 3 -4.34 -8.06 13.66
CA TYR A 3 -3.14 -7.24 13.77
C TYR A 3 -3.49 -5.80 14.11
N VAL A 4 -2.68 -5.17 14.96
CA VAL A 4 -2.84 -3.76 15.36
C VAL A 4 -1.84 -2.90 14.57
N SER A 5 -2.37 -1.91 13.85
CA SER A 5 -1.57 -1.10 12.92
C SER A 5 -0.75 0.00 13.61
N THR A 6 0.52 0.15 13.22
CA THR A 6 1.37 1.28 13.65
C THR A 6 1.01 2.60 12.98
N GLY A 7 0.25 2.59 11.89
CA GLY A 7 -0.06 3.77 11.08
C GLY A 7 -0.86 4.88 11.77
N GLY A 8 -1.59 4.54 12.84
CA GLY A 8 -2.35 5.51 13.63
C GLY A 8 -1.52 6.30 14.64
N ILE A 9 -0.30 5.90 14.93
CA ILE A 9 0.55 6.51 15.95
C ILE A 9 1.46 7.58 15.35
N LYS A 10 1.28 8.81 15.81
CA LYS A 10 2.07 9.96 15.33
C LYS A 10 3.34 10.14 16.17
N ASN A 11 4.36 10.70 15.53
CA ASN A 11 5.62 11.15 16.18
C ASN A 11 6.57 10.07 16.70
N LYS A 12 6.27 8.78 16.49
CA LYS A 12 7.15 7.64 16.81
C LYS A 12 7.64 6.94 15.56
N THR A 13 8.73 6.19 15.66
CA THR A 13 9.11 5.18 14.66
C THR A 13 8.20 3.96 14.81
N ALA A 14 8.16 3.11 13.79
CA ALA A 14 7.41 1.84 13.90
C ALA A 14 8.00 0.92 14.98
N VAL A 15 9.32 0.96 15.19
CA VAL A 15 10.03 0.21 16.23
C VAL A 15 9.56 0.63 17.62
N GLU A 16 9.59 1.95 17.91
CA GLU A 16 9.10 2.47 19.20
C GLU A 16 7.63 2.12 19.44
N THR A 17 6.80 2.21 18.39
CA THR A 17 5.37 1.85 18.47
C THR A 17 5.18 0.35 18.71
N ALA A 18 5.97 -0.50 18.06
CA ALA A 18 5.90 -1.94 18.26
C ALA A 18 6.30 -2.35 19.68
N ILE A 19 7.31 -1.69 20.25
CA ILE A 19 7.71 -1.90 21.66
C ILE A 19 6.56 -1.51 22.61
N ASP A 20 5.95 -0.33 22.44
CA ASP A 20 4.82 0.11 23.26
C ASP A 20 3.63 -0.88 23.19
N PHE A 21 3.33 -1.38 21.98
CA PHE A 21 2.26 -2.36 21.78
C PHE A 21 2.57 -3.69 22.45
N PHE A 22 3.80 -4.15 22.33
CA PHE A 22 4.25 -5.40 22.96
C PHE A 22 4.20 -5.29 24.50
N GLU A 23 4.63 -4.18 25.09
CA GLU A 23 4.52 -3.91 26.51
C GLU A 23 3.06 -3.85 26.99
N ALA A 24 2.14 -3.47 26.10
CA ALA A 24 0.69 -3.50 26.34
C ALA A 24 0.05 -4.89 26.11
N GLY A 25 0.85 -5.92 25.79
CA GLY A 25 0.38 -7.28 25.57
C GLY A 25 -0.10 -7.59 24.13
N ILE A 26 0.26 -6.76 23.16
CA ILE A 26 -0.08 -6.94 21.75
C ILE A 26 1.15 -7.46 21.01
N SER A 27 1.05 -8.67 20.47
CA SER A 27 2.14 -9.34 19.75
C SER A 27 1.90 -9.52 18.23
N ASP A 28 0.72 -9.20 17.74
CA ASP A 28 0.39 -9.22 16.32
C ASP A 28 0.30 -7.77 15.81
N ILE A 29 1.31 -7.31 15.06
CA ILE A 29 1.48 -5.91 14.71
C ILE A 29 1.59 -5.72 13.19
N GLU A 30 0.78 -4.81 12.65
CA GLU A 30 0.88 -4.36 11.27
C GLU A 30 1.79 -3.13 11.17
N LEU A 31 2.86 -3.26 10.40
CA LEU A 31 3.79 -2.20 10.08
C LEU A 31 3.26 -1.40 8.88
N SER A 32 2.67 -0.23 9.11
CA SER A 32 2.05 0.59 8.05
C SER A 32 2.47 2.05 8.06
N GLY A 33 3.23 2.50 9.04
CA GLY A 33 3.66 3.89 9.14
C GLY A 33 4.68 4.10 10.25
N GLY A 34 5.03 5.37 10.47
CA GLY A 34 6.00 5.81 11.46
C GLY A 34 7.03 6.77 10.88
N LYS A 35 7.90 7.31 11.74
CA LYS A 35 9.05 8.10 11.30
C LYS A 35 10.13 7.18 10.73
N TYR A 36 10.90 7.71 9.78
CA TYR A 36 12.10 7.04 9.30
C TYR A 36 13.09 6.78 10.46
N SER A 37 13.67 5.60 10.47
CA SER A 37 14.80 5.21 11.32
C SER A 37 15.85 4.52 10.45
N PRO A 38 17.12 4.83 10.53
CA PRO A 38 18.16 4.14 9.76
C PRO A 38 18.37 2.69 10.20
N THR A 39 17.99 2.34 11.42
CA THR A 39 18.17 1.00 12.04
C THR A 39 16.90 0.16 12.06
N TYR A 40 15.81 0.64 11.42
CA TYR A 40 14.48 -0.01 11.49
C TYR A 40 14.53 -1.51 11.20
N ARG A 41 15.33 -1.92 10.20
CA ARG A 41 15.41 -3.32 9.76
C ARG A 41 16.00 -4.23 10.83
N GLU A 42 17.15 -3.86 11.36
CA GLU A 42 17.85 -4.61 12.41
C GLU A 42 17.03 -4.69 13.69
N ASP A 43 16.37 -3.57 14.04
CA ASP A 43 15.56 -3.50 15.26
C ASP A 43 14.27 -4.32 15.13
N LEU A 44 13.59 -4.28 13.97
CA LEU A 44 12.40 -5.11 13.72
C LEU A 44 12.74 -6.60 13.66
N ILE A 45 13.89 -6.99 13.08
CA ILE A 45 14.35 -8.38 13.08
C ILE A 45 14.55 -8.89 14.51
N LYS A 46 15.13 -8.09 15.41
CA LYS A 46 15.25 -8.48 16.83
C LYS A 46 13.89 -8.63 17.52
N LEU A 47 12.96 -7.74 17.21
CA LEU A 47 11.61 -7.78 17.78
C LEU A 47 10.79 -8.97 17.25
N SER A 48 11.05 -9.45 16.03
CA SER A 48 10.31 -10.56 15.41
C SER A 48 10.51 -11.90 16.11
N GLU A 49 11.47 -12.01 17.04
CA GLU A 49 11.59 -13.17 17.93
C GLU A 49 10.36 -13.33 18.86
N ASN A 50 9.63 -12.24 19.14
CA ASN A 50 8.50 -12.23 20.07
C ASN A 50 7.23 -11.58 19.50
N ILE A 51 7.31 -10.94 18.35
CA ILE A 51 6.24 -10.18 17.70
C ILE A 51 6.02 -10.72 16.29
N SER A 52 4.79 -11.05 15.96
CA SER A 52 4.37 -11.38 14.60
C SER A 52 4.09 -10.09 13.82
N PHE A 53 4.78 -9.88 12.72
CA PHE A 53 4.62 -8.70 11.90
C PHE A 53 3.88 -8.98 10.59
N GLN A 54 3.09 -8.01 10.16
CA GLN A 54 2.62 -7.85 8.79
C GLN A 54 3.12 -6.53 8.24
N ILE A 55 3.29 -6.44 6.92
CA ILE A 55 3.72 -5.20 6.26
C ILE A 55 2.60 -4.70 5.37
N HIS A 56 2.26 -3.42 5.53
CA HIS A 56 1.21 -2.78 4.77
C HIS A 56 1.65 -1.46 4.15
N ASN A 57 1.22 -1.24 2.90
CA ASN A 57 1.28 -0.01 2.14
C ASN A 57 2.68 0.66 2.13
N TYR A 58 2.80 1.88 2.64
CA TYR A 58 4.01 2.71 2.56
C TYR A 58 5.00 2.38 3.69
N PHE A 59 5.35 1.11 3.82
CA PHE A 59 6.34 0.66 4.80
C PHE A 59 7.45 -0.17 4.13
N PRO A 60 8.73 0.03 4.49
CA PRO A 60 9.27 0.96 5.50
C PRO A 60 9.22 2.43 5.03
N PRO A 61 8.96 3.40 5.94
CA PRO A 61 8.96 4.81 5.57
C PRO A 61 10.35 5.22 5.09
N PRO A 62 10.49 5.80 3.88
CA PRO A 62 11.78 6.20 3.35
C PRO A 62 12.28 7.49 4.00
N GLU A 63 13.61 7.69 4.03
CA GLU A 63 14.24 8.93 4.53
C GLU A 63 13.68 10.18 3.85
N LYS A 64 13.48 10.11 2.53
CA LYS A 64 12.85 11.19 1.75
C LYS A 64 11.46 10.74 1.29
N PRO A 65 10.39 11.24 1.91
CA PRO A 65 9.04 10.88 1.54
C PRO A 65 8.73 11.13 0.06
N PHE A 66 7.87 10.31 -0.51
CA PHE A 66 7.33 10.47 -1.86
C PHE A 66 5.92 9.88 -1.93
N VAL A 67 5.18 10.19 -2.97
CA VAL A 67 3.86 9.63 -3.18
C VAL A 67 3.98 8.27 -3.86
N PHE A 68 3.67 7.21 -3.13
CA PHE A 68 3.71 5.84 -3.62
C PHE A 68 2.56 5.59 -4.61
N ASN A 69 2.89 5.34 -5.89
CA ASN A 69 1.88 5.06 -6.92
C ASN A 69 2.44 4.16 -8.03
N LEU A 70 2.05 2.89 -8.02
CA LEU A 70 2.45 1.90 -9.02
C LEU A 70 1.76 2.09 -10.39
N ALA A 71 0.72 2.92 -10.45
CA ALA A 71 -0.05 3.25 -11.66
C ALA A 71 0.42 4.54 -12.35
N SER A 72 1.40 5.24 -11.74
CA SER A 72 1.83 6.55 -12.22
C SER A 72 2.27 6.54 -13.69
N ASP A 73 1.87 7.56 -14.45
CA ASP A 73 2.38 7.85 -15.80
C ASP A 73 3.78 8.50 -15.75
N ASP A 74 4.18 9.08 -14.63
CA ASP A 74 5.56 9.46 -14.36
C ASP A 74 6.42 8.20 -14.13
N LYS A 75 7.25 7.89 -15.13
CA LYS A 75 8.13 6.71 -15.11
C LYS A 75 9.12 6.72 -13.94
N ALA A 76 9.59 7.88 -13.52
CA ALA A 76 10.55 7.99 -12.40
C ALA A 76 9.84 7.69 -11.07
N LEU A 77 8.64 8.24 -10.88
CA LEU A 77 7.81 7.95 -9.71
C LEU A 77 7.39 6.48 -9.66
N ARG A 78 6.94 5.91 -10.79
CA ARG A 78 6.56 4.49 -10.88
C ARG A 78 7.75 3.58 -10.56
N LYS A 79 8.94 3.85 -11.12
CA LYS A 79 10.15 3.11 -10.81
C LYS A 79 10.49 3.16 -9.31
N ARG A 80 10.44 4.35 -8.70
CA ARG A 80 10.67 4.51 -7.27
C ARG A 80 9.66 3.76 -6.42
N SER A 81 8.40 3.72 -6.87
CA SER A 81 7.34 2.93 -6.22
C SER A 81 7.62 1.43 -6.29
N ILE A 82 8.08 0.93 -7.44
CA ILE A 82 8.50 -0.47 -7.61
C ILE A 82 9.69 -0.81 -6.70
N GLU A 83 10.70 0.04 -6.63
CA GLU A 83 11.86 -0.14 -5.76
C GLU A 83 11.46 -0.18 -4.28
N HIS A 84 10.47 0.63 -3.89
CA HIS A 84 9.91 0.61 -2.54
C HIS A 84 9.22 -0.73 -2.22
N VAL A 85 8.39 -1.25 -3.12
CA VAL A 85 7.75 -2.58 -2.95
C VAL A 85 8.79 -3.69 -2.84
N ILE A 86 9.86 -3.64 -3.65
CA ILE A 86 10.96 -4.62 -3.54
C ILE A 86 11.61 -4.57 -2.14
N SER A 87 11.79 -3.36 -1.58
CA SER A 87 12.29 -3.20 -0.21
C SER A 87 11.34 -3.80 0.82
N SER A 88 10.02 -3.59 0.65
CA SER A 88 8.97 -4.17 1.52
C SER A 88 8.93 -5.71 1.44
N ILE A 89 9.04 -6.28 0.24
CA ILE A 89 9.13 -7.74 0.04
C ILE A 89 10.38 -8.32 0.71
N ASN A 90 11.54 -7.63 0.65
CA ASN A 90 12.76 -8.08 1.32
C ASN A 90 12.59 -8.04 2.85
N LEU A 91 11.96 -6.99 3.37
CA LEU A 91 11.67 -6.90 4.80
C LEU A 91 10.65 -7.97 5.24
N ALA A 92 9.63 -8.26 4.43
CA ALA A 92 8.68 -9.33 4.72
C ALA A 92 9.40 -10.68 4.88
N LEU A 93 10.34 -10.99 3.98
CA LEU A 93 11.16 -12.20 4.09
C LEU A 93 12.00 -12.21 5.39
N ASP A 94 12.62 -11.07 5.77
CA ASP A 94 13.42 -11.00 7.00
C ASP A 94 12.59 -11.16 8.28
N LEU A 95 11.32 -10.80 8.24
CA LEU A 95 10.38 -10.87 9.37
C LEU A 95 9.51 -12.13 9.37
N ASP A 96 9.80 -13.10 8.50
CA ASP A 96 9.00 -14.32 8.29
C ASP A 96 7.51 -14.02 8.00
N CYS A 97 7.28 -12.92 7.28
CA CYS A 97 5.95 -12.50 6.84
C CYS A 97 5.68 -13.02 5.43
N ASN A 98 4.62 -13.82 5.26
CA ASN A 98 4.33 -14.51 4.01
C ASN A 98 3.62 -13.63 2.96
N PHE A 99 3.25 -12.39 3.31
CA PHE A 99 2.59 -11.48 2.38
C PHE A 99 2.92 -10.00 2.66
N TYR A 100 2.74 -9.20 1.63
CA TYR A 100 2.79 -7.75 1.70
C TYR A 100 1.52 -7.17 1.06
N SER A 101 0.81 -6.31 1.78
CA SER A 101 -0.42 -5.68 1.30
C SER A 101 -0.25 -4.19 1.02
N PHE A 102 -0.93 -3.68 -0.01
CA PHE A 102 -0.91 -2.27 -0.38
C PHE A 102 -2.09 -1.88 -1.24
N HIS A 103 -2.43 -0.60 -1.22
CA HIS A 103 -3.53 -0.06 -2.01
C HIS A 103 -3.27 -0.12 -3.52
N ALA A 104 -4.32 -0.34 -4.30
CA ALA A 104 -4.30 -0.11 -5.73
C ALA A 104 -3.90 1.35 -6.05
N GLY A 105 -3.29 1.55 -7.21
CA GLY A 105 -2.81 2.86 -7.63
C GLY A 105 -3.92 3.87 -7.91
N PHE A 106 -3.52 5.05 -8.33
CA PHE A 106 -4.43 6.15 -8.66
C PHE A 106 -3.94 6.93 -9.89
N ARG A 107 -4.85 7.72 -10.47
CA ARG A 107 -4.71 8.42 -11.77
C ARG A 107 -4.12 9.83 -11.65
N ILE A 108 -3.57 10.17 -10.49
CA ILE A 108 -2.98 11.48 -10.19
C ILE A 108 -1.59 11.31 -9.58
N ASN A 109 -0.76 12.34 -9.68
CA ASN A 109 0.55 12.40 -9.04
C ASN A 109 0.59 13.62 -8.09
N PRO A 110 -0.07 13.55 -6.92
CA PRO A 110 -0.06 14.64 -5.96
C PRO A 110 1.33 14.81 -5.35
N LYS A 111 1.58 16.00 -4.78
CA LYS A 111 2.78 16.21 -3.96
C LYS A 111 2.58 15.63 -2.56
N VAL A 112 3.68 15.37 -1.87
CA VAL A 112 3.64 14.81 -0.50
C VAL A 112 2.87 15.71 0.47
N ASP A 113 2.99 17.03 0.35
CA ASP A 113 2.29 18.03 1.17
C ASP A 113 0.80 18.18 0.85
N GLU A 114 0.34 17.61 -0.27
CA GLU A 114 -1.08 17.56 -0.63
C GLU A 114 -1.79 16.34 -0.04
N LEU A 115 -1.05 15.31 0.42
CA LEU A 115 -1.65 14.12 1.01
C LEU A 115 -2.36 14.47 2.34
N GLY A 116 -3.62 14.04 2.45
CA GLY A 116 -4.47 14.37 3.61
C GLY A 116 -5.06 15.77 3.59
N ASN A 117 -4.69 16.61 2.62
CA ASN A 117 -5.20 17.96 2.38
C ASN A 117 -6.07 18.03 1.11
N ASN A 118 -6.43 19.23 0.70
CA ASN A 118 -7.08 19.43 -0.59
C ASN A 118 -6.04 19.31 -1.71
N ILE A 119 -6.12 18.22 -2.46
CA ILE A 119 -5.30 18.05 -3.66
C ILE A 119 -5.80 19.08 -4.70
N LYS A 120 -4.88 19.85 -5.25
CA LYS A 120 -5.22 20.79 -6.32
C LYS A 120 -5.79 20.01 -7.50
N LYS A 121 -6.89 20.53 -8.08
CA LYS A 121 -7.49 19.93 -9.28
C LYS A 121 -6.41 19.84 -10.36
N THR A 122 -6.12 18.62 -10.75
CA THR A 122 -5.16 18.30 -11.83
C THR A 122 -5.87 17.42 -12.85
N THR A 123 -5.35 17.40 -14.05
CA THR A 123 -5.85 16.50 -15.08
C THR A 123 -5.56 15.06 -14.65
N LEU A 124 -6.58 14.21 -14.69
CA LEU A 124 -6.41 12.78 -14.43
C LEU A 124 -5.68 12.13 -15.60
N CYS A 125 -4.77 11.24 -15.31
CA CYS A 125 -4.23 10.33 -16.30
C CYS A 125 -5.36 9.47 -16.89
N ASP A 126 -5.24 9.10 -18.16
CA ASP A 126 -6.18 8.17 -18.79
C ASP A 126 -6.30 6.88 -17.98
N ARG A 127 -7.55 6.42 -17.74
CA ARG A 127 -7.80 5.27 -16.88
C ARG A 127 -7.15 4.00 -17.42
N LYS A 128 -7.22 3.81 -18.74
CA LYS A 128 -6.62 2.63 -19.37
C LYS A 128 -5.09 2.65 -19.23
N ILE A 129 -4.43 3.79 -19.44
CA ILE A 129 -2.99 3.94 -19.25
C ILE A 129 -2.61 3.64 -17.79
N SER A 130 -3.38 4.14 -16.83
CA SER A 130 -3.11 3.89 -15.41
C SER A 130 -3.29 2.42 -15.02
N ILE A 131 -4.33 1.75 -15.53
CA ILE A 131 -4.55 0.31 -15.34
C ILE A 131 -3.43 -0.51 -15.98
N ASP A 132 -3.03 -0.17 -17.20
CA ASP A 132 -1.94 -0.85 -17.91
C ASP A 132 -0.61 -0.70 -17.14
N ASN A 133 -0.27 0.51 -16.70
CA ASN A 133 0.91 0.80 -15.88
C ASN A 133 0.91 0.03 -14.56
N PHE A 134 -0.25 -0.03 -13.90
CA PHE A 134 -0.41 -0.80 -12.66
C PHE A 134 -0.22 -2.29 -12.91
N GLY A 135 -0.85 -2.83 -13.97
CA GLY A 135 -0.72 -4.22 -14.37
C GLY A 135 0.73 -4.61 -14.68
N GLU A 136 1.46 -3.79 -15.45
CA GLU A 136 2.89 -4.02 -15.73
C GLU A 136 3.72 -4.05 -14.43
N SER A 137 3.47 -3.10 -13.53
CA SER A 137 4.15 -3.05 -12.23
C SER A 137 3.86 -4.30 -11.40
N MET A 138 2.60 -4.75 -11.37
CA MET A 138 2.18 -5.94 -10.63
C MET A 138 2.76 -7.23 -11.20
N LEU A 139 2.78 -7.40 -12.51
CA LEU A 139 3.40 -8.58 -13.16
C LEU A 139 4.88 -8.68 -12.83
N PHE A 140 5.61 -7.57 -12.90
CA PHE A 140 7.02 -7.54 -12.51
C PHE A 140 7.22 -7.87 -11.03
N LEU A 141 6.46 -7.24 -10.15
CA LEU A 141 6.56 -7.44 -8.69
C LEU A 141 6.15 -8.84 -8.26
N SER A 142 5.15 -9.45 -8.93
CA SER A 142 4.75 -10.84 -8.72
C SER A 142 5.91 -11.81 -8.90
N GLU A 143 6.70 -11.62 -9.96
CA GLU A 143 7.89 -12.44 -10.21
C GLU A 143 8.94 -12.31 -9.09
N VAL A 144 9.15 -11.08 -8.59
CA VAL A 144 10.08 -10.81 -7.48
C VAL A 144 9.58 -11.46 -6.20
N ALA A 145 8.31 -11.28 -5.87
CA ALA A 145 7.69 -11.79 -4.66
C ALA A 145 7.64 -13.33 -4.64
N ARG A 146 7.23 -13.95 -5.77
CA ARG A 146 7.19 -15.40 -5.93
C ARG A 146 8.54 -16.07 -5.67
N LYS A 147 9.64 -15.48 -6.15
CA LYS A 147 11.01 -15.99 -5.90
C LYS A 147 11.41 -15.95 -4.44
N LYS A 148 10.72 -15.16 -3.63
CA LYS A 148 10.96 -14.97 -2.20
C LYS A 148 9.91 -15.64 -1.31
N GLY A 149 8.92 -16.30 -1.89
CA GLY A 149 7.82 -16.94 -1.16
C GLY A 149 6.88 -15.95 -0.48
N VAL A 150 6.78 -14.71 -1.00
CA VAL A 150 5.89 -13.66 -0.49
C VAL A 150 4.72 -13.47 -1.45
N ASP A 151 3.49 -13.47 -0.95
CA ASP A 151 2.31 -13.13 -1.72
C ASP A 151 2.05 -11.62 -1.67
N LEU A 152 1.50 -11.07 -2.76
CA LEU A 152 1.09 -9.68 -2.85
C LEU A 152 -0.43 -9.56 -2.72
N LEU A 153 -0.89 -8.76 -1.76
CA LEU A 153 -2.31 -8.50 -1.55
C LEU A 153 -2.64 -7.06 -1.94
N ILE A 154 -3.49 -6.91 -2.95
CA ILE A 154 -3.96 -5.60 -3.38
C ILE A 154 -5.19 -5.23 -2.55
N GLU A 155 -5.12 -4.10 -1.86
CA GLU A 155 -6.28 -3.51 -1.22
C GLU A 155 -7.03 -2.63 -2.23
N ASN A 156 -8.33 -2.89 -2.41
CA ASN A 156 -9.16 -2.09 -3.30
C ASN A 156 -9.32 -0.67 -2.77
N ASN A 157 -9.40 0.29 -3.66
CA ASN A 157 -9.68 1.68 -3.28
C ASN A 157 -11.17 1.90 -3.06
N VAL A 158 -11.50 2.85 -2.18
CA VAL A 158 -12.88 3.29 -1.94
C VAL A 158 -13.02 4.74 -2.41
N LEU A 159 -13.86 4.95 -3.42
CA LEU A 159 -14.19 6.28 -3.89
C LEU A 159 -15.16 6.95 -2.93
N ASN A 160 -14.74 8.06 -2.33
CA ASN A 160 -15.63 8.87 -1.52
C ASN A 160 -16.19 10.06 -2.31
N LYS A 161 -17.32 10.60 -1.85
CA LYS A 161 -18.03 11.71 -2.48
C LYS A 161 -17.12 12.93 -2.71
N ARG A 162 -16.29 13.28 -1.73
CA ARG A 162 -15.36 14.41 -1.82
C ARG A 162 -14.35 14.27 -2.96
N ASN A 163 -13.78 13.06 -3.12
CA ASN A 163 -12.84 12.79 -4.22
C ASN A 163 -13.54 12.88 -5.58
N PHE A 164 -14.75 12.31 -5.70
CA PHE A 164 -15.52 12.41 -6.93
C PHE A 164 -15.86 13.87 -7.30
N GLU A 165 -16.34 14.65 -6.34
CA GLU A 165 -16.66 16.07 -6.56
C GLU A 165 -15.43 16.91 -6.91
N ALA A 166 -14.27 16.60 -6.32
CA ALA A 166 -13.04 17.34 -6.59
C ALA A 166 -12.54 17.16 -8.02
N PHE A 167 -12.69 15.97 -8.60
CA PHE A 167 -12.16 15.65 -9.93
C PHE A 167 -13.24 15.53 -11.03
N GLY A 168 -14.51 15.38 -10.67
CA GLY A 168 -15.64 15.16 -11.60
C GLY A 168 -15.69 13.74 -12.16
N GLU A 169 -14.74 12.89 -11.81
CA GLU A 169 -14.66 11.47 -12.14
C GLU A 169 -13.81 10.74 -11.09
N ASP A 170 -13.71 9.42 -11.17
CA ASP A 170 -12.95 8.62 -10.23
C ASP A 170 -11.43 8.73 -10.44
N PRO A 171 -10.68 9.30 -9.49
CA PRO A 171 -9.22 9.41 -9.57
C PRO A 171 -8.48 8.13 -9.12
N LEU A 172 -9.19 7.14 -8.61
CA LEU A 172 -8.63 5.92 -8.04
C LEU A 172 -8.79 4.73 -9.00
N LEU A 173 -8.00 3.67 -8.80
CA LEU A 173 -8.12 2.41 -9.52
C LEU A 173 -8.75 1.35 -8.61
N LEU A 174 -9.33 0.33 -9.20
CA LEU A 174 -9.94 -0.81 -8.51
C LEU A 174 -10.96 -0.39 -7.44
N THR A 175 -11.85 0.51 -7.82
CA THR A 175 -12.98 0.96 -6.97
C THR A 175 -14.28 0.24 -7.28
N GLU A 176 -14.38 -0.39 -8.46
CA GLU A 176 -15.58 -1.07 -8.93
C GLU A 176 -15.35 -2.59 -9.02
N PRO A 177 -16.31 -3.43 -8.59
CA PRO A 177 -16.19 -4.89 -8.59
C PRO A 177 -15.80 -5.48 -9.94
N ASP A 178 -16.41 -4.99 -11.02
CA ASP A 178 -16.13 -5.48 -12.39
C ASP A 178 -14.68 -5.18 -12.84
N GLU A 179 -14.14 -4.05 -12.42
CA GLU A 179 -12.74 -3.68 -12.72
C GLU A 179 -11.77 -4.55 -11.92
N ILE A 180 -12.07 -4.77 -10.64
CA ILE A 180 -11.29 -5.64 -9.75
C ILE A 180 -11.26 -7.06 -10.31
N GLU A 181 -12.43 -7.62 -10.65
CA GLU A 181 -12.51 -8.99 -11.19
C GLU A 181 -11.73 -9.14 -12.50
N LYS A 182 -11.88 -8.18 -13.42
CA LYS A 182 -11.13 -8.18 -14.69
C LYS A 182 -9.64 -8.08 -14.48
N PHE A 183 -9.21 -7.22 -13.54
CA PHE A 183 -7.80 -7.05 -13.23
C PHE A 183 -7.20 -8.32 -12.64
N LEU A 184 -7.84 -8.90 -11.63
CA LEU A 184 -7.35 -10.11 -10.96
C LEU A 184 -7.28 -11.33 -11.89
N LYS A 185 -8.22 -11.47 -12.84
CA LYS A 185 -8.17 -12.53 -13.86
C LYS A 185 -6.92 -12.49 -14.75
N MET A 186 -6.27 -11.34 -14.86
CA MET A 186 -5.05 -11.17 -15.63
C MET A 186 -3.78 -11.38 -14.80
N MET A 187 -3.91 -11.50 -13.47
CA MET A 187 -2.78 -11.55 -12.54
C MET A 187 -2.40 -12.99 -12.19
N PRO A 188 -1.11 -13.24 -11.87
CA PRO A 188 -0.65 -14.54 -11.35
C PRO A 188 -1.26 -14.89 -9.99
N ASN A 189 -1.29 -16.19 -9.65
CA ASN A 189 -1.94 -16.72 -8.44
C ASN A 189 -1.34 -16.26 -7.10
N ASN A 190 -0.14 -15.67 -7.10
CA ASN A 190 0.46 -15.07 -5.91
C ASN A 190 0.09 -13.59 -5.72
N ILE A 191 -0.90 -13.10 -6.48
CA ILE A 191 -1.54 -11.80 -6.27
C ILE A 191 -2.97 -12.08 -5.82
N GLY A 192 -3.30 -11.63 -4.61
CA GLY A 192 -4.63 -11.71 -4.02
C GLY A 192 -5.27 -10.35 -3.84
N LEU A 193 -6.54 -10.35 -3.47
CA LEU A 193 -7.29 -9.17 -3.05
C LEU A 193 -7.41 -9.19 -1.52
N LEU A 194 -7.07 -8.07 -0.90
CA LEU A 194 -7.45 -7.76 0.47
C LEU A 194 -8.69 -6.87 0.40
N ASP A 195 -9.86 -7.47 0.63
CA ASP A 195 -11.15 -6.76 0.51
C ASP A 195 -11.47 -6.02 1.81
N PHE A 196 -11.38 -4.69 1.78
CA PHE A 196 -11.94 -3.82 2.81
C PHE A 196 -13.22 -3.16 2.28
N HIS A 197 -14.36 -3.80 2.56
CA HIS A 197 -15.72 -3.28 2.35
C HIS A 197 -15.97 -2.63 0.98
N LEU A 198 -16.38 -3.41 0.02
CA LEU A 198 -17.12 -2.92 -1.16
C LEU A 198 -18.43 -2.26 -0.67
N LEU A 199 -18.33 -1.07 -0.11
CA LEU A 199 -19.48 -0.18 0.04
C LEU A 199 -19.88 0.23 -1.38
N ASN A 200 -20.95 -0.36 -1.83
CA ASN A 200 -21.52 -0.12 -3.14
C ASN A 200 -21.79 1.39 -3.29
N LEU A 201 -21.05 2.07 -4.17
CA LEU A 201 -21.20 3.52 -4.44
C LEU A 201 -22.65 3.94 -4.65
N LYS A 202 -23.51 3.05 -5.17
CA LYS A 202 -24.95 3.28 -5.29
C LYS A 202 -25.66 3.52 -3.95
N GLN A 203 -25.09 3.04 -2.83
CA GLN A 203 -25.64 3.26 -1.47
C GLN A 203 -25.08 4.54 -0.81
N VAL A 204 -23.96 5.06 -1.28
CA VAL A 204 -23.31 6.26 -0.72
C VAL A 204 -23.73 7.54 -1.47
N LEU A 205 -24.22 7.42 -2.72
CA LEU A 205 -24.67 8.56 -3.55
C LEU A 205 -26.20 8.71 -3.57
N ALA A 206 -26.94 7.83 -2.91
CA ALA A 206 -28.38 7.93 -2.69
C ALA A 206 -28.71 8.66 -1.37
#